data_db72e6cf9a4a9e0d54b084dadf25dbd8
#
_entry.id   db72e6cf9a4a9e0d54b084dadf25dbd8
#
_cell.length_a   1.000
_cell.length_b   1.000
_cell.length_c   1.000
_cell.angle_alpha   90.00
_cell.angle_beta   90.00
_cell.angle_gamma   90.00
#
_symmetry.space_group_name_H-M   'P 1'
#
loop_
_entity.id
_entity.type
_entity.pdbx_description
1 polymer ?
#
loop_
_entity_poly.entity_id
_entity_poly.type
_entity_poly.pdbx_seq_one_letter_code
_entity_poly.pdbx_strand_id
1 'polypeptide(L)'
;MSVRVLAIGKKHEAWVVDGIDRYARRLKKPYDLSWRLLPHSARQEEAARTEESDRILGAVGADEHLILLDERGTAFDSPGLARHLQSRFDVGAPVTMVIGGAYGVDARVHARADRVWSLSPLVFPHQLVRLILAEQVYRAQEISAGRPYHHA
;
A
#
# COMPACT_ATOMS: atom_id res chain seq x y z
N MET A 1 11.22 12.33 -1.03
CA MET A 1 10.10 11.68 -0.34
C MET A 1 9.55 10.61 -1.25
N SER A 2 9.26 9.44 -0.72
CA SER A 2 8.74 8.29 -1.48
C SER A 2 7.50 7.76 -0.79
N VAL A 3 6.68 7.00 -1.51
CA VAL A 3 5.61 6.20 -0.90
C VAL A 3 6.25 4.95 -0.31
N ARG A 4 6.13 4.78 0.98
CA ARG A 4 6.62 3.58 1.66
C ARG A 4 5.52 2.52 1.70
N VAL A 5 5.85 1.28 1.36
CA VAL A 5 4.92 0.16 1.46
C VAL A 5 5.46 -0.82 2.50
N LEU A 6 4.66 -1.06 3.54
CA LEU A 6 4.91 -2.09 4.53
C LEU A 6 4.05 -3.30 4.16
N ALA A 7 4.66 -4.44 3.97
CA ALA A 7 3.94 -5.66 3.66
C ALA A 7 4.38 -6.78 4.61
N ILE A 8 3.42 -7.47 5.18
CA ILE A 8 3.68 -8.65 5.99
C ILE A 8 3.90 -9.83 5.06
N GLY A 9 5.01 -10.53 5.23
CA GLY A 9 5.26 -11.78 4.53
C GLY A 9 6.63 -11.88 3.90
N LYS A 10 6.76 -12.86 3.01
CA LYS A 10 8.01 -13.18 2.33
C LYS A 10 8.34 -12.16 1.24
N LYS A 11 9.58 -12.21 0.75
CA LYS A 11 10.01 -11.42 -0.41
C LYS A 11 9.09 -11.64 -1.60
N HIS A 12 9.10 -10.68 -2.51
CA HIS A 12 8.33 -10.80 -3.76
C HIS A 12 8.71 -12.07 -4.52
N GLU A 13 7.70 -12.77 -5.03
CA GLU A 13 7.92 -13.85 -5.99
C GLU A 13 8.50 -13.28 -7.29
N ALA A 14 9.20 -14.11 -8.08
CA ALA A 14 9.90 -13.65 -9.27
C ALA A 14 8.99 -12.88 -10.25
N TRP A 15 7.79 -13.40 -10.49
CA TRP A 15 6.84 -12.75 -11.39
C TRP A 15 6.35 -11.40 -10.87
N VAL A 16 6.31 -11.24 -9.54
CA VAL A 16 5.94 -9.98 -8.89
C VAL A 16 7.09 -8.98 -9.01
N VAL A 17 8.33 -9.42 -8.80
CA VAL A 17 9.52 -8.59 -9.01
C VAL A 17 9.52 -8.02 -10.43
N ASP A 18 9.36 -8.87 -11.43
CA ASP A 18 9.35 -8.45 -12.84
C ASP A 18 8.21 -7.46 -13.12
N GLY A 19 7.02 -7.74 -12.58
CA GLY A 19 5.87 -6.86 -12.74
C GLY A 19 6.05 -5.50 -12.07
N ILE A 20 6.56 -5.49 -10.85
CA ILE A 20 6.83 -4.25 -10.11
C ILE A 20 7.91 -3.43 -10.82
N ASP A 21 8.99 -4.07 -11.29
CA ASP A 21 10.08 -3.40 -11.98
C ASP A 21 9.62 -2.67 -13.24
N ARG A 22 8.62 -3.22 -13.92
CA ARG A 22 8.01 -2.57 -15.10
C ARG A 22 7.53 -1.15 -14.77
N TYR A 23 6.94 -0.97 -13.60
CA TYR A 23 6.44 0.34 -13.17
C TYR A 23 7.49 1.15 -12.42
N ALA A 24 8.28 0.48 -11.55
CA ALA A 24 9.29 1.14 -10.73
C ALA A 24 10.29 1.95 -11.55
N ARG A 25 10.66 1.47 -12.72
CA ARG A 25 11.57 2.17 -13.63
C ARG A 25 11.03 3.51 -14.11
N ARG A 26 9.72 3.68 -14.10
CA ARG A 26 9.02 4.88 -14.58
C ARG A 26 8.52 5.76 -13.46
N LEU A 27 8.54 5.26 -12.22
CA LEU A 27 8.13 6.02 -11.06
C LEU A 27 9.18 7.05 -10.70
N LYS A 28 8.73 8.27 -10.39
CA LYS A 28 9.58 9.39 -9.98
C LYS A 28 9.06 9.96 -8.67
N LYS A 29 9.94 10.53 -7.88
CA LYS A 29 9.54 11.18 -6.63
C LYS A 29 8.42 12.19 -6.89
N PRO A 30 7.44 12.27 -6.02
CA PRO A 30 7.27 11.52 -4.76
C PRO A 30 6.48 10.20 -4.90
N TYR A 31 6.22 9.75 -6.13
CA TYR A 31 5.45 8.53 -6.42
C TYR A 31 6.28 7.25 -6.39
N ASP A 32 7.60 7.34 -6.28
CA ASP A 32 8.45 6.17 -6.20
C ASP A 32 8.14 5.36 -4.93
N LEU A 33 8.25 4.03 -5.06
CA LEU A 33 7.91 3.09 -4.01
C LEU A 33 9.16 2.63 -3.26
N SER A 34 9.08 2.61 -1.94
CA SER A 34 10.08 2.03 -1.07
C SER A 34 9.42 0.89 -0.30
N TRP A 35 9.89 -0.33 -0.50
CA TRP A 35 9.30 -1.53 0.09
C TRP A 35 10.02 -1.93 1.37
N ARG A 36 9.25 -2.23 2.41
CA ARG A 36 9.75 -2.85 3.62
C ARG A 36 8.88 -4.06 3.95
N LEU A 37 9.49 -5.24 3.90
CA LEU A 37 8.81 -6.48 4.22
C LEU A 37 9.01 -6.77 5.71
N LEU A 38 7.92 -7.00 6.41
CA LEU A 38 7.92 -7.38 7.82
C LEU A 38 7.65 -8.88 7.92
N PRO A 39 8.35 -9.61 8.78
CA PRO A 39 8.15 -11.06 8.87
C PRO A 39 6.73 -11.38 9.33
N HIS A 40 6.14 -12.42 8.76
CA HIS A 40 4.87 -12.94 9.26
C HIS A 40 5.09 -13.66 10.58
N SER A 41 4.03 -13.75 11.39
CA SER A 41 4.07 -14.44 12.68
C SER A 41 4.20 -15.95 12.48
N ALA A 42 4.89 -16.61 13.40
CA ALA A 42 4.90 -18.06 13.50
C ALA A 42 3.63 -18.60 14.17
N ARG A 43 2.80 -17.72 14.73
CA ARG A 43 1.54 -18.06 15.38
C ARG A 43 0.43 -18.17 14.34
N GLN A 44 -0.80 -18.41 14.82
CA GLN A 44 -1.96 -18.55 13.94
C GLN A 44 -3.09 -17.63 14.39
N GLU A 45 -3.99 -17.33 13.46
CA GLU A 45 -5.23 -16.58 13.68
C GLU A 45 -5.02 -15.29 14.45
N GLU A 46 -5.74 -15.09 15.54
CA GLU A 46 -5.74 -13.83 16.29
C GLU A 46 -4.37 -13.52 16.89
N ALA A 47 -3.65 -14.53 17.38
CA ALA A 47 -2.30 -14.34 17.93
C ALA A 47 -1.33 -13.84 16.84
N ALA A 48 -1.42 -14.38 15.63
CA ALA A 48 -0.64 -13.93 14.48
C ALA A 48 -1.02 -12.51 14.10
N ARG A 49 -2.32 -12.22 14.04
CA ARG A 49 -2.83 -10.88 13.71
C ARG A 49 -2.30 -9.83 14.68
N THR A 50 -2.33 -10.11 15.98
CA THR A 50 -1.84 -9.20 17.02
C THR A 50 -0.35 -8.95 16.88
N GLU A 51 0.45 -10.01 16.70
CA GLU A 51 1.90 -9.91 16.59
C GLU A 51 2.31 -9.14 15.33
N GLU A 52 1.67 -9.43 14.20
CA GLU A 52 1.93 -8.73 12.94
C GLU A 52 1.49 -7.28 13.01
N SER A 53 0.37 -7.00 13.68
CA SER A 53 -0.09 -5.62 13.91
C SER A 53 0.86 -4.84 14.80
N ASP A 54 1.47 -5.49 15.81
CA ASP A 54 2.53 -4.87 16.61
C ASP A 54 3.69 -4.43 15.75
N ARG A 55 4.12 -5.27 14.80
CA ARG A 55 5.21 -4.95 13.88
C ARG A 55 4.87 -3.77 12.98
N ILE A 56 3.65 -3.72 12.47
CA ILE A 56 3.19 -2.60 11.65
C ILE A 56 3.19 -1.30 12.47
N LEU A 57 2.57 -1.32 13.63
CA LEU A 57 2.46 -0.13 14.48
C LEU A 57 3.83 0.38 14.93
N GLY A 58 4.78 -0.54 15.19
CA GLY A 58 6.14 -0.17 15.55
C GLY A 58 6.93 0.44 14.40
N ALA A 59 6.51 0.24 13.16
CA ALA A 59 7.20 0.72 11.97
C ALA A 59 6.63 2.02 11.42
N VAL A 60 5.49 2.50 11.93
CA VAL A 60 4.80 3.70 11.43
C VAL A 60 4.96 4.84 12.44
N GLY A 61 5.48 5.98 11.99
CA GLY A 61 5.58 7.18 12.82
C GLY A 61 4.26 7.93 12.93
N ALA A 62 4.16 8.77 13.96
CA ALA A 62 2.93 9.51 14.25
C ALA A 62 2.55 10.52 13.16
N ASP A 63 3.54 11.02 12.43
CA ASP A 63 3.35 12.03 11.37
C ASP A 63 3.07 11.41 9.99
N GLU A 64 3.17 10.10 9.85
CA GLU A 64 2.93 9.43 8.58
C GLU A 64 1.43 9.33 8.28
N HIS A 65 1.08 9.61 7.02
CA HIS A 65 -0.26 9.37 6.51
C HIS A 65 -0.38 7.90 6.15
N LEU A 66 -1.16 7.16 6.91
CA LEU A 66 -1.27 5.71 6.78
C LEU A 66 -2.49 5.31 5.97
N ILE A 67 -2.25 4.62 4.87
CA ILE A 67 -3.28 4.00 4.04
C ILE A 67 -3.21 2.50 4.24
N LEU A 68 -4.26 1.92 4.82
CA LEU A 68 -4.38 0.48 5.01
C LEU A 68 -5.16 -0.13 3.84
N LEU A 69 -4.59 -1.12 3.18
CA LEU A 69 -5.31 -1.90 2.18
C LEU A 69 -6.11 -3.00 2.86
N ASP A 70 -7.42 -2.96 2.71
CA ASP A 70 -8.35 -3.94 3.28
C ASP A 70 -9.63 -3.93 2.44
N GLU A 71 -10.10 -5.11 2.03
CA GLU A 71 -11.30 -5.24 1.19
C GLU A 71 -12.57 -4.68 1.85
N ARG A 72 -12.54 -4.49 3.17
CA ARG A 72 -13.66 -3.89 3.93
C ARG A 72 -13.62 -2.37 3.95
N GLY A 73 -12.62 -1.77 3.34
CA GLY A 73 -12.47 -0.32 3.28
C GLY A 73 -13.35 0.33 2.22
N THR A 74 -13.03 1.59 1.92
CA THR A 74 -13.71 2.39 0.90
C THR A 74 -12.90 2.36 -0.39
N ALA A 75 -13.57 2.22 -1.52
CA ALA A 75 -12.91 2.23 -2.81
C ALA A 75 -12.46 3.64 -3.20
N PHE A 76 -11.32 3.70 -3.91
CA PHE A 76 -10.98 4.82 -4.78
C PHE A 76 -11.24 4.40 -6.23
N ASP A 77 -11.63 5.32 -7.07
CA ASP A 77 -11.33 5.17 -8.49
C ASP A 77 -9.90 5.68 -8.73
N SER A 78 -9.33 5.42 -9.90
CA SER A 78 -7.93 5.80 -10.14
C SER A 78 -7.69 7.31 -10.11
N PRO A 79 -8.56 8.16 -10.68
CA PRO A 79 -8.44 9.61 -10.50
C PRO A 79 -8.55 10.04 -9.03
N GLY A 80 -9.40 9.40 -8.25
CA GLY A 80 -9.55 9.67 -6.81
C GLY A 80 -8.29 9.34 -6.02
N LEU A 81 -7.65 8.21 -6.31
CA LEU A 81 -6.37 7.86 -5.72
C LEU A 81 -5.30 8.90 -6.07
N ALA A 82 -5.24 9.32 -7.33
CA ALA A 82 -4.29 10.32 -7.78
C ALA A 82 -4.46 11.64 -7.01
N ARG A 83 -5.69 12.12 -6.88
CA ARG A 83 -5.98 13.35 -6.10
C ARG A 83 -5.60 13.19 -4.64
N HIS A 84 -5.90 12.05 -4.05
CA HIS A 84 -5.59 11.79 -2.64
C HIS A 84 -4.09 11.82 -2.40
N LEU A 85 -3.31 11.09 -3.19
CA LEU A 85 -1.85 11.06 -3.05
C LEU A 85 -1.25 12.45 -3.28
N GLN A 86 -1.64 13.13 -4.34
CA GLN A 86 -1.11 14.46 -4.66
C GLN A 86 -1.41 15.44 -3.53
N SER A 87 -2.59 15.39 -2.93
CA SER A 87 -2.93 16.26 -1.79
C SER A 87 -2.00 16.04 -0.59
N ARG A 88 -1.57 14.81 -0.36
CA ARG A 88 -0.63 14.51 0.72
C ARG A 88 0.79 14.97 0.39
N PHE A 89 1.21 14.78 -0.84
CA PHE A 89 2.53 15.26 -1.30
C PHE A 89 2.61 16.79 -1.25
N ASP A 90 1.54 17.47 -1.63
CA ASP A 90 1.49 18.94 -1.63
C ASP A 90 1.70 19.55 -0.24
N VAL A 91 1.28 18.87 0.80
CA VAL A 91 1.50 19.32 2.19
C VAL A 91 2.75 18.70 2.83
N GLY A 92 3.53 17.95 2.06
CA GLY A 92 4.77 17.32 2.54
C GLY A 92 4.54 16.17 3.51
N ALA A 93 3.37 15.55 3.52
CA ALA A 93 3.07 14.43 4.41
C ALA A 93 3.73 13.14 3.89
N PRO A 94 4.51 12.43 4.73
CA PRO A 94 5.01 11.11 4.36
C PRO A 94 3.83 10.14 4.23
N VAL A 95 3.79 9.37 3.13
CA VAL A 95 2.72 8.40 2.88
C VAL A 95 3.24 6.99 3.05
N THR A 96 2.55 6.19 3.85
CA THR A 96 2.84 4.78 4.06
C THR A 96 1.59 3.97 3.76
N MET A 97 1.74 2.95 2.91
CA MET A 97 0.69 1.99 2.59
C MET A 97 0.99 0.67 3.28
N VAL A 98 -0.02 0.02 3.82
CA VAL A 98 0.15 -1.24 4.56
C VAL A 98 -0.64 -2.35 3.88
N ILE A 99 0.04 -3.46 3.63
CA ILE A 99 -0.55 -4.72 3.18
C ILE A 99 -0.39 -5.72 4.32
N GLY A 100 -1.50 -6.12 4.96
CA GLY A 100 -1.48 -7.07 6.07
C GLY A 100 -1.17 -8.49 5.64
N GLY A 101 -1.04 -9.39 6.61
CA GLY A 101 -0.80 -10.81 6.38
C GLY A 101 -2.09 -11.58 6.10
N ALA A 102 -1.98 -12.92 6.12
CA ALA A 102 -3.09 -13.82 5.81
C ALA A 102 -4.29 -13.64 6.73
N TYR A 103 -4.07 -13.22 7.96
CA TYR A 103 -5.13 -13.01 8.95
C TYR A 103 -5.58 -11.56 9.05
N GLY A 104 -5.09 -10.69 8.17
CA GLY A 104 -5.39 -9.26 8.21
C GLY A 104 -4.68 -8.55 9.36
N VAL A 105 -5.24 -7.41 9.76
CA VAL A 105 -4.73 -6.59 10.87
C VAL A 105 -5.78 -6.42 11.95
N ASP A 106 -5.36 -6.06 13.16
CA ASP A 106 -6.28 -5.86 14.27
C ASP A 106 -6.90 -4.44 14.28
N ALA A 107 -7.79 -4.22 15.25
CA ALA A 107 -8.51 -2.96 15.38
C ALA A 107 -7.58 -1.75 15.61
N ARG A 108 -6.42 -1.96 16.21
CA ARG A 108 -5.47 -0.87 16.46
C ARG A 108 -4.91 -0.29 15.16
N VAL A 109 -4.60 -1.16 14.20
CA VAL A 109 -4.11 -0.71 12.88
C VAL A 109 -5.22 0.00 12.12
N HIS A 110 -6.45 -0.54 12.15
CA HIS A 110 -7.61 0.12 11.58
C HIS A 110 -7.83 1.52 12.17
N ALA A 111 -7.74 1.64 13.49
CA ALA A 111 -7.93 2.92 14.19
C ALA A 111 -6.80 3.91 13.86
N ARG A 112 -5.58 3.42 13.66
CA ARG A 112 -4.42 4.26 13.29
C ARG A 112 -4.50 4.74 11.84
N ALA A 113 -5.09 3.96 10.95
CA ALA A 113 -5.14 4.28 9.53
C ALA A 113 -5.91 5.59 9.29
N ASP A 114 -5.32 6.46 8.50
CA ASP A 114 -5.97 7.68 8.05
C ASP A 114 -6.96 7.40 6.92
N ARG A 115 -6.72 6.32 6.19
CA ARG A 115 -7.62 5.82 5.15
C ARG A 115 -7.53 4.31 5.09
N VAL A 116 -8.69 3.65 5.04
CA VAL A 116 -8.79 2.22 4.74
C VAL A 116 -9.27 2.09 3.30
N TRP A 117 -8.39 1.55 2.45
CA TRP A 117 -8.61 1.51 1.00
C TRP A 117 -8.90 0.09 0.55
N SER A 118 -10.08 -0.10 -0.07
CA SER A 118 -10.44 -1.36 -0.73
C SER A 118 -10.10 -1.28 -2.21
N LEU A 119 -9.24 -2.19 -2.68
CA LEU A 119 -8.99 -2.36 -4.12
C LEU A 119 -10.25 -2.91 -4.80
N SER A 120 -10.97 -3.78 -4.11
CA SER A 120 -12.15 -4.49 -4.61
C SER A 120 -12.79 -5.22 -3.45
N PRO A 121 -14.09 -5.51 -3.48
CA PRO A 121 -14.71 -6.47 -2.56
C PRO A 121 -14.16 -7.88 -2.71
N LEU A 122 -13.52 -8.19 -3.85
CA LEU A 122 -12.85 -9.46 -4.05
C LEU A 122 -11.60 -9.55 -3.19
N VAL A 123 -11.26 -10.77 -2.79
CA VAL A 123 -10.01 -11.05 -2.07
C VAL A 123 -8.96 -11.48 -3.07
N PHE A 124 -7.76 -10.91 -2.96
CA PHE A 124 -6.63 -11.22 -3.83
C PHE A 124 -5.47 -11.82 -3.02
N PRO A 125 -4.65 -12.69 -3.61
CA PRO A 125 -3.39 -13.10 -2.99
C PRO A 125 -2.51 -11.88 -2.72
N HIS A 126 -1.78 -11.90 -1.61
CA HIS A 126 -0.96 -10.75 -1.19
C HIS A 126 0.11 -10.37 -2.22
N GLN A 127 0.70 -11.35 -2.89
CA GLN A 127 1.68 -11.08 -3.93
C GLN A 127 1.06 -10.28 -5.09
N LEU A 128 -0.16 -10.63 -5.49
CA LEU A 128 -0.88 -9.90 -6.53
C LEU A 128 -1.25 -8.48 -6.07
N VAL A 129 -1.64 -8.32 -4.82
CA VAL A 129 -1.95 -6.98 -4.25
C VAL A 129 -0.75 -6.05 -4.38
N ARG A 130 0.46 -6.55 -4.13
CA ARG A 130 1.70 -5.77 -4.28
C ARG A 130 1.85 -5.23 -5.71
N LEU A 131 1.60 -6.08 -6.69
CA LEU A 131 1.70 -5.69 -8.10
C LEU A 131 0.61 -4.71 -8.49
N ILE A 132 -0.64 -4.95 -8.07
CA ILE A 132 -1.76 -4.04 -8.33
C ILE A 132 -1.46 -2.66 -7.74
N LEU A 133 -0.95 -2.61 -6.50
CA LEU A 133 -0.60 -1.36 -5.84
C LEU A 133 0.44 -0.59 -6.63
N ALA A 134 1.50 -1.26 -7.09
CA ALA A 134 2.55 -0.63 -7.87
C ALA A 134 2.00 -0.03 -9.17
N GLU A 135 1.15 -0.77 -9.87
CA GLU A 135 0.51 -0.29 -11.10
C GLU A 135 -0.39 0.92 -10.82
N GLN A 136 -1.18 0.88 -9.76
CA GLN A 136 -2.08 1.98 -9.43
C GLN A 136 -1.33 3.25 -8.98
N VAL A 137 -0.22 3.12 -8.28
CA VAL A 137 0.62 4.28 -7.93
C VAL A 137 1.24 4.88 -9.20
N TYR A 138 1.70 4.04 -10.13
CA TYR A 138 2.17 4.52 -11.42
C TYR A 138 1.07 5.24 -12.19
N ARG A 139 -0.13 4.67 -12.24
CA ARG A 139 -1.30 5.28 -12.88
C ARG A 139 -1.62 6.63 -12.25
N ALA A 140 -1.58 6.72 -10.92
CA ALA A 140 -1.80 7.98 -10.20
C ALA A 140 -0.77 9.05 -10.61
N GLN A 141 0.50 8.66 -10.73
CA GLN A 141 1.55 9.56 -11.21
C GLN A 141 1.21 10.11 -12.60
N GLU A 142 0.80 9.23 -13.51
CA GLU A 142 0.50 9.63 -14.89
C GLU A 142 -0.74 10.50 -14.97
N ILE A 143 -1.77 10.22 -14.19
CA ILE A 143 -2.96 11.08 -14.09
C ILE A 143 -2.58 12.45 -13.57
N SER A 144 -1.81 12.54 -12.50
CA SER A 144 -1.40 13.82 -11.90
C SER A 144 -0.54 14.66 -12.84
N ALA A 145 0.22 14.01 -13.71
CA ALA A 145 1.06 14.70 -14.70
C ALA A 145 0.32 15.04 -16.00
N GLY A 146 -0.94 14.62 -16.13
CA GLY A 146 -1.72 14.83 -17.35
C GLY A 146 -1.28 14.00 -18.55
N ARG A 147 -0.58 12.88 -18.30
CA ARG A 147 -0.10 11.99 -19.37
C ARG A 147 -1.16 10.95 -19.75
N PRO A 148 -1.15 10.43 -21.00
CA PRO A 148 -2.26 9.63 -21.54
C PRO A 148 -2.21 8.13 -21.21
N TYR A 149 -1.63 7.74 -20.10
CA TYR A 149 -1.60 6.33 -19.68
C TYR A 149 -2.99 5.83 -19.27
N HIS A 150 -3.72 6.66 -18.51
CA HIS A 150 -5.05 6.31 -18.01
C HIS A 150 -6.12 6.72 -19.01
N HIS A 151 -7.04 5.79 -19.29
CA HIS A 151 -8.21 6.02 -20.13
C HIS A 151 -9.46 5.94 -19.24
N ALA A 152 -10.15 7.06 -19.10
CA ALA A 152 -11.36 7.15 -18.31
C ALA A 152 -12.58 6.73 -19.13
#